data_951f47ee71fd4933abe8d936add03ff4
#
_entry.id   951f47ee71fd4933abe8d936add03ff4
#
_cell.length_a   1.000
_cell.length_b   1.000
_cell.length_c   1.000
_cell.angle_alpha   90.00
_cell.angle_beta   90.00
_cell.angle_gamma   90.00
#
_symmetry.space_group_name_H-M   'P 1'
#
loop_
_entity.id
_entity.type
_entity.pdbx_description
1 polymer ?
#
loop_
_entity_poly.entity_id
_entity_poly.type
_entity_poly.pdbx_seq_one_letter_code
_entity_poly.pdbx_strand_id
1 'polypeptide(L)'
;MNTIQGIQMIGTQRSGSNLLRVMLDGIREIVAPHPPHILQRFLPLLPKYGDLADRSNFYRLAQDVCELVTVNPVPWEGIAIRTDEVVASCRQQTLYELFRVIYESAARQAGASFWLCKSMKNMLYAEGIESTGIRPYY
;
A
#
# COMPACT_ATOMS: atom_id res chain seq x y z
N MET A 1 0.65 -13.80 18.08
CA MET A 1 0.61 -12.62 17.20
C MET A 1 -0.05 -13.02 15.88
N ASN A 2 -1.09 -12.31 15.51
CA ASN A 2 -1.72 -12.56 14.21
C ASN A 2 -0.86 -11.91 13.11
N THR A 3 -0.40 -12.74 12.19
CA THR A 3 0.33 -12.25 11.02
C THR A 3 -0.66 -11.58 10.06
N ILE A 4 -0.35 -10.34 9.65
CA ILE A 4 -1.17 -9.64 8.66
C ILE A 4 -0.78 -10.15 7.28
N GLN A 5 -1.78 -10.54 6.49
CA GLN A 5 -1.61 -11.08 5.15
C GLN A 5 -2.16 -10.13 4.10
N GLY A 6 -1.47 -9.99 2.99
CA GLY A 6 -1.91 -9.17 1.87
C GLY A 6 -2.76 -9.93 0.87
N ILE A 7 -3.72 -9.22 0.28
CA ILE A 7 -4.49 -9.68 -0.87
C ILE A 7 -4.31 -8.63 -1.98
N GLN A 8 -3.74 -9.03 -3.10
CA GLN A 8 -3.59 -8.17 -4.26
C GLN A 8 -4.61 -8.56 -5.32
N MET A 9 -5.61 -7.71 -5.53
CA MET A 9 -6.59 -7.95 -6.59
C MET A 9 -5.94 -7.76 -7.96
N ILE A 10 -6.12 -8.72 -8.82
CA ILE A 10 -5.63 -8.69 -10.20
C ILE A 10 -6.78 -8.88 -11.17
N GLY A 11 -6.61 -8.43 -12.40
CA GLY A 11 -7.63 -8.55 -13.44
C GLY A 11 -7.65 -7.34 -14.36
N THR A 12 -8.69 -7.25 -15.17
CA THR A 12 -8.90 -6.11 -16.06
C THR A 12 -9.74 -5.04 -15.37
N GLN A 13 -9.51 -3.77 -15.71
CA GLN A 13 -10.33 -2.67 -15.22
C GLN A 13 -11.78 -2.83 -15.70
N ARG A 14 -12.74 -2.30 -14.92
CA ARG A 14 -14.18 -2.34 -15.21
C ARG A 14 -14.77 -3.74 -15.27
N SER A 15 -14.20 -4.68 -14.54
CA SER A 15 -14.69 -6.06 -14.44
C SER A 15 -15.52 -6.31 -13.16
N GLY A 16 -16.05 -5.25 -12.52
CA GLY A 16 -16.76 -5.37 -11.25
C GLY A 16 -15.84 -5.37 -10.03
N SER A 17 -14.56 -5.04 -10.23
CA SER A 17 -13.55 -5.09 -9.16
C SER A 17 -13.83 -4.12 -8.01
N ASN A 18 -14.42 -2.94 -8.29
CA ASN A 18 -14.75 -2.00 -7.23
C ASN A 18 -15.90 -2.50 -6.34
N LEU A 19 -16.92 -3.13 -6.95
CA LEU A 19 -17.99 -3.74 -6.19
C LEU A 19 -17.46 -4.85 -5.29
N LEU A 20 -16.59 -5.70 -5.84
CA LEU A 20 -15.96 -6.77 -5.05
C LEU A 20 -15.15 -6.20 -3.90
N ARG A 21 -14.36 -5.14 -4.13
CA ARG A 21 -13.61 -4.46 -3.08
C ARG A 21 -14.54 -3.98 -1.95
N VAL A 22 -15.63 -3.30 -2.30
CA VAL A 22 -16.58 -2.78 -1.32
C VAL A 22 -17.21 -3.92 -0.51
N MET A 23 -17.57 -5.01 -1.17
CA MET A 23 -18.13 -6.19 -0.49
C MET A 23 -17.12 -6.82 0.47
N LEU A 24 -15.86 -6.94 0.05
CA LEU A 24 -14.79 -7.50 0.90
C LEU A 24 -14.44 -6.57 2.06
N ASP A 25 -14.53 -5.25 1.87
CA ASP A 25 -14.32 -4.27 2.94
C ASP A 25 -15.39 -4.37 4.04
N GLY A 26 -16.54 -4.94 3.73
CA GLY A 26 -17.58 -5.23 4.71
C GLY A 26 -17.26 -6.43 5.60
N ILE A 27 -16.22 -7.20 5.31
CA ILE A 27 -15.79 -8.34 6.12
C ILE A 27 -14.83 -7.83 7.19
N ARG A 28 -15.12 -8.14 8.45
CA ARG A 28 -14.37 -7.64 9.62
C ARG A 28 -12.86 -7.92 9.54
N GLU A 29 -12.49 -9.08 9.01
CA GLU A 29 -11.10 -9.53 8.92
C GLU A 29 -10.32 -8.87 7.79
N ILE A 30 -10.99 -8.12 6.90
CA ILE A 30 -10.37 -7.52 5.72
C ILE A 30 -10.54 -6.00 5.75
N VAL A 31 -9.45 -5.27 5.55
CA VAL A 31 -9.50 -3.85 5.23
C VAL A 31 -9.20 -3.69 3.74
N ALA A 32 -10.11 -3.08 3.00
CA ALA A 32 -10.01 -2.90 1.56
C ALA A 32 -10.29 -1.44 1.20
N PRO A 33 -9.38 -0.52 1.56
CA PRO A 33 -9.60 0.91 1.32
C PRO A 33 -9.53 1.24 -0.17
N HIS A 34 -10.06 2.40 -0.53
CA HIS A 34 -9.97 2.89 -1.91
C HIS A 34 -8.49 3.00 -2.32
N PRO A 35 -8.08 2.42 -3.46
CA PRO A 35 -6.66 2.36 -3.81
C PRO A 35 -6.11 3.73 -4.23
N PRO A 36 -5.04 4.22 -3.60
CA PRO A 36 -4.35 5.44 -4.02
C PRO A 36 -3.40 5.22 -5.20
N HIS A 37 -3.20 3.98 -5.64
CA HIS A 37 -2.33 3.60 -6.75
C HIS A 37 -0.85 3.99 -6.51
N ILE A 38 -0.34 3.69 -5.33
CA ILE A 38 1.01 4.08 -4.90
C ILE A 38 2.09 3.69 -5.90
N LEU A 39 2.16 2.41 -6.26
CA LEU A 39 3.23 1.92 -7.15
C LEU A 39 3.10 2.51 -8.54
N GLN A 40 1.90 2.50 -9.09
CA GLN A 40 1.66 3.04 -10.44
C GLN A 40 2.05 4.51 -10.55
N ARG A 41 1.80 5.30 -9.51
CA ARG A 41 2.08 6.74 -9.53
C ARG A 41 3.53 7.07 -9.25
N PHE A 42 4.18 6.37 -8.33
CA PHE A 42 5.51 6.74 -7.86
C PHE A 42 6.66 6.01 -8.56
N LEU A 43 6.46 4.81 -9.12
CA LEU A 43 7.53 4.11 -9.83
C LEU A 43 8.16 4.97 -10.94
N PRO A 44 7.38 5.65 -11.80
CA PRO A 44 7.96 6.53 -12.82
C PRO A 44 8.67 7.75 -12.25
N LEU A 45 8.38 8.14 -11.01
CA LEU A 45 8.95 9.33 -10.38
C LEU A 45 10.20 9.05 -9.56
N LEU A 46 10.55 7.78 -9.33
CA LEU A 46 11.69 7.42 -8.48
C LEU A 46 13.01 8.12 -8.86
N PRO A 47 13.36 8.30 -10.15
CA PRO A 47 14.59 9.00 -10.50
C PRO A 47 14.67 10.43 -9.95
N LYS A 48 13.53 11.07 -9.69
CA LYS A 48 13.48 12.44 -9.15
C LYS A 48 13.85 12.51 -7.67
N TYR A 49 13.81 11.39 -6.97
CA TYR A 49 14.13 11.33 -5.54
C TYR A 49 15.61 11.06 -5.28
N GLY A 50 16.36 10.65 -6.29
CA GLY A 50 17.77 10.31 -6.15
C GLY A 50 17.98 8.92 -5.55
N ASP A 51 19.15 8.72 -4.93
CA ASP A 51 19.48 7.44 -4.30
C ASP A 51 18.66 7.24 -3.02
N LEU A 52 17.82 6.22 -2.98
CA LEU A 52 16.97 5.92 -1.83
C LEU A 52 17.74 5.30 -0.65
N ALA A 53 19.00 4.91 -0.85
CA ALA A 53 19.87 4.54 0.27
C ALA A 53 20.17 5.75 1.17
N ASP A 54 20.09 6.96 0.61
CA ASP A 54 20.17 8.20 1.38
C ASP A 54 18.86 8.40 2.15
N ARG A 55 18.96 8.52 3.49
CA ARG A 55 17.79 8.63 4.36
C ARG A 55 16.92 9.84 4.05
N SER A 56 17.51 10.97 3.69
CA SER A 56 16.73 12.17 3.40
C SER A 56 15.95 12.03 2.09
N ASN A 57 16.51 11.37 1.09
CA ASN A 57 15.83 11.08 -0.16
C ASN A 57 14.65 10.11 0.07
N PHE A 58 14.89 9.07 0.84
CA PHE A 58 13.84 8.11 1.18
C PHE A 58 12.72 8.75 2.01
N TYR A 59 13.07 9.61 2.96
CA TYR A 59 12.08 10.33 3.77
C TYR A 59 11.19 11.23 2.90
N ARG A 60 11.75 11.95 1.92
CA ARG A 60 10.97 12.77 0.99
C ARG A 60 10.00 11.91 0.19
N LEU A 61 10.45 10.76 -0.31
CA LEU A 61 9.58 9.83 -1.01
C LEU A 61 8.45 9.36 -0.08
N ALA A 62 8.79 8.94 1.12
CA ALA A 62 7.81 8.49 2.11
C ALA A 62 6.79 9.57 2.43
N GLN A 63 7.23 10.80 2.60
CA GLN A 63 6.36 11.94 2.87
C GLN A 63 5.34 12.16 1.74
N ASP A 64 5.82 12.15 0.50
CA ASP A 64 4.95 12.34 -0.66
C ASP A 64 3.97 11.18 -0.84
N VAL A 65 4.40 9.94 -0.59
CA VAL A 65 3.52 8.77 -0.65
C VAL A 65 2.44 8.84 0.43
N CYS A 66 2.82 9.17 1.66
CA CYS A 66 1.86 9.31 2.75
C CYS A 66 0.87 10.45 2.49
N GLU A 67 1.34 11.55 1.92
CA GLU A 67 0.48 12.67 1.54
C GLU A 67 -0.53 12.25 0.47
N LEU A 68 -0.10 11.51 -0.55
CA LEU A 68 -1.01 10.98 -1.55
C LEU A 68 -2.17 10.20 -0.93
N VAL A 69 -1.87 9.32 0.03
CA VAL A 69 -2.90 8.53 0.70
C VAL A 69 -3.84 9.41 1.52
N THR A 70 -3.30 10.41 2.17
CA THR A 70 -4.05 11.30 3.08
C THR A 70 -4.96 12.27 2.32
N VAL A 71 -4.48 12.85 1.20
CA VAL A 71 -5.20 13.88 0.44
C VAL A 71 -6.00 13.32 -0.74
N ASN A 72 -6.04 12.00 -0.89
CA ASN A 72 -6.82 11.36 -1.94
C ASN A 72 -8.29 11.80 -1.83
N PRO A 73 -8.98 12.06 -2.96
CA PRO A 73 -10.41 12.42 -2.94
C PRO A 73 -11.30 11.39 -2.21
N VAL A 74 -10.86 10.15 -2.11
CA VAL A 74 -11.53 9.14 -1.30
C VAL A 74 -10.57 8.71 -0.19
N PRO A 75 -10.53 9.44 0.94
CA PRO A 75 -9.59 9.16 2.02
C PRO A 75 -9.92 7.85 2.74
N TRP A 76 -8.92 7.30 3.39
CA TRP A 76 -9.07 6.11 4.22
C TRP A 76 -9.67 6.50 5.57
N GLU A 77 -10.95 6.24 5.76
CA GLU A 77 -11.66 6.62 6.99
C GLU A 77 -11.14 5.85 8.21
N GLY A 78 -10.90 6.59 9.29
CA GLY A 78 -10.46 5.99 10.54
C GLY A 78 -9.02 5.48 10.56
N ILE A 79 -8.25 5.71 9.49
CA ILE A 79 -6.87 5.26 9.37
C ILE A 79 -5.96 6.48 9.24
N ALA A 80 -4.98 6.59 10.13
CA ALA A 80 -3.97 7.65 10.12
C ALA A 80 -2.67 7.11 9.53
N ILE A 81 -2.16 7.76 8.47
CA ILE A 81 -0.89 7.40 7.85
C ILE A 81 0.09 8.54 8.13
N ARG A 82 1.08 8.27 8.99
CA ARG A 82 2.07 9.26 9.43
C ARG A 82 3.46 8.87 8.92
N THR A 83 4.12 9.80 8.26
CA THR A 83 5.42 9.57 7.63
C THR A 83 6.46 8.99 8.59
N ASP A 84 6.60 9.57 9.78
CA ASP A 84 7.62 9.12 10.73
C ASP A 84 7.39 7.67 11.18
N GLU A 85 6.13 7.31 11.42
CA GLU A 85 5.76 5.95 11.81
C GLU A 85 5.98 4.95 10.67
N VAL A 86 5.64 5.35 9.45
CA VAL A 86 5.84 4.52 8.26
C VAL A 86 7.33 4.26 8.02
N VAL A 87 8.15 5.31 8.04
CA VAL A 87 9.60 5.20 7.85
C VAL A 87 10.23 4.33 8.93
N ALA A 88 9.82 4.52 10.20
CA ALA A 88 10.33 3.72 11.31
C ALA A 88 10.00 2.22 11.19
N SER A 89 8.92 1.89 10.50
CA SER A 89 8.47 0.49 10.31
C SER A 89 9.09 -0.17 9.08
N CYS A 90 9.77 0.60 8.21
CA CYS A 90 10.40 0.06 7.01
C CYS A 90 11.69 -0.68 7.33
N ARG A 91 11.83 -1.90 6.81
CA ARG A 91 13.06 -2.69 6.90
C ARG A 91 14.02 -2.43 5.74
N GLN A 92 13.49 -1.85 4.66
CA GLN A 92 14.23 -1.51 3.44
C GLN A 92 13.83 -0.10 3.01
N GLN A 93 14.73 0.61 2.33
CA GLN A 93 14.45 1.94 1.80
C GLN A 93 14.04 1.84 0.33
N THR A 94 12.85 1.28 0.09
CA THR A 94 12.28 1.09 -1.24
C THR A 94 10.82 1.53 -1.27
N LEU A 95 10.32 1.85 -2.47
CA LEU A 95 8.89 2.17 -2.66
C LEU A 95 8.01 0.97 -2.33
N TYR A 96 8.44 -0.24 -2.66
CA TYR A 96 7.68 -1.46 -2.37
C TYR A 96 7.51 -1.65 -0.86
N GLU A 97 8.53 -1.31 -0.09
CA GLU A 97 8.46 -1.40 1.37
C GLU A 97 7.48 -0.36 1.94
N LEU A 98 7.47 0.86 1.41
CA LEU A 98 6.48 1.87 1.79
C LEU A 98 5.06 1.36 1.52
N PHE A 99 4.83 0.79 0.35
CA PHE A 99 3.55 0.18 -0.01
C PHE A 99 3.13 -0.88 1.01
N ARG A 100 4.01 -1.81 1.33
CA ARG A 100 3.73 -2.87 2.31
C ARG A 100 3.38 -2.29 3.68
N VAL A 101 4.22 -1.40 4.19
CA VAL A 101 4.05 -0.82 5.54
C VAL A 101 2.74 -0.04 5.64
N ILE A 102 2.39 0.73 4.63
CA ILE A 102 1.16 1.53 4.62
C ILE A 102 -0.07 0.62 4.67
N TYR A 103 -0.13 -0.42 3.85
CA TYR A 103 -1.26 -1.36 3.87
C TYR A 103 -1.32 -2.20 5.14
N GLU A 104 -0.18 -2.64 5.66
CA GLU A 104 -0.15 -3.34 6.94
C GLU A 104 -0.57 -2.45 8.11
N SER A 105 -0.19 -1.17 8.07
CA SER A 105 -0.65 -0.19 9.07
C SER A 105 -2.16 -0.02 9.03
N ALA A 106 -2.73 0.06 7.83
CA ALA A 106 -4.18 0.13 7.66
C ALA A 106 -4.88 -1.08 8.28
N ALA A 107 -4.38 -2.27 8.00
CA ALA A 107 -4.94 -3.51 8.56
C ALA A 107 -4.83 -3.53 10.09
N ARG A 108 -3.68 -3.14 10.61
CA ARG A 108 -3.45 -3.11 12.05
C ARG A 108 -4.39 -2.13 12.76
N GLN A 109 -4.55 -0.93 12.21
CA GLN A 109 -5.45 0.09 12.77
C GLN A 109 -6.90 -0.31 12.71
N ALA A 110 -7.31 -1.04 11.66
CA ALA A 110 -8.67 -1.55 11.49
C ALA A 110 -8.94 -2.82 12.31
N GLY A 111 -7.93 -3.39 12.97
CA GLY A 111 -8.06 -4.68 13.64
C GLY A 111 -8.28 -5.85 12.68
N ALA A 112 -7.86 -5.70 11.42
CA ALA A 112 -8.01 -6.70 10.38
C ALA A 112 -6.79 -7.61 10.28
N SER A 113 -7.01 -8.84 9.80
CA SER A 113 -5.95 -9.81 9.54
C SER A 113 -5.46 -9.75 8.10
N PHE A 114 -6.22 -9.11 7.23
CA PHE A 114 -5.92 -8.99 5.81
C PHE A 114 -6.07 -7.55 5.34
N TRP A 115 -5.14 -7.11 4.50
CA TRP A 115 -5.36 -5.92 3.68
C TRP A 115 -5.61 -6.35 2.23
N LEU A 116 -6.41 -5.57 1.52
CA LEU A 116 -6.68 -5.78 0.09
C LEU A 116 -6.36 -4.52 -0.68
N CYS A 117 -5.54 -4.65 -1.71
CA CYS A 117 -5.23 -3.58 -2.64
C CYS A 117 -5.89 -3.86 -4.00
N LYS A 118 -6.68 -2.90 -4.45
CA LYS A 118 -7.38 -2.99 -5.75
C LYS A 118 -6.60 -2.35 -6.89
N SER A 119 -5.35 -1.92 -6.69
CA SER A 119 -4.55 -1.35 -7.78
C SER A 119 -4.17 -2.45 -8.78
N MET A 120 -5.03 -2.69 -9.75
CA MET A 120 -4.96 -3.84 -10.66
C MET A 120 -3.65 -3.92 -11.44
N LYS A 121 -3.06 -2.77 -11.76
CA LYS A 121 -1.75 -2.73 -12.44
C LYS A 121 -0.61 -3.27 -11.59
N ASN A 122 -0.83 -3.45 -10.28
CA ASN A 122 0.19 -4.01 -9.40
C ASN A 122 0.56 -5.45 -9.77
N MET A 123 -0.24 -6.13 -10.58
CA MET A 123 0.16 -7.44 -11.13
C MET A 123 1.46 -7.37 -11.90
N LEU A 124 1.77 -6.21 -12.51
CA LEU A 124 3.04 -5.98 -13.23
C LEU A 124 4.22 -5.82 -12.27
N TYR A 125 3.95 -5.61 -11.00
CA TYR A 125 4.93 -5.31 -9.95
C TYR A 125 5.01 -6.40 -8.88
N ALA A 126 4.43 -7.57 -9.14
CA ALA A 126 4.35 -8.66 -8.17
C ALA A 126 5.74 -9.06 -7.62
N GLU A 127 6.74 -9.13 -8.48
CA GLU A 127 8.12 -9.43 -8.07
C GLU A 127 8.65 -8.40 -7.09
N GLY A 128 8.44 -7.12 -7.34
CA GLY A 128 8.84 -6.04 -6.44
C GLY A 128 8.10 -6.11 -5.10
N ILE A 129 6.80 -6.38 -5.13
CA ILE A 129 6.00 -6.54 -3.91
C ILE A 129 6.53 -7.71 -3.08
N GLU A 130 6.80 -8.83 -3.71
CA GLU A 130 7.32 -10.02 -3.03
C GLU A 130 8.77 -9.85 -2.56
N SER A 131 9.52 -8.91 -3.14
CA SER A 131 10.88 -8.59 -2.69
C SER A 131 10.91 -8.03 -1.26
N THR A 132 9.79 -7.57 -0.73
CA THR A 132 9.66 -7.12 0.67
C THR A 132 9.54 -8.28 1.66
N GLY A 133 9.49 -9.51 1.17
CA GLY A 133 9.35 -10.72 2.00
C GLY A 133 7.92 -11.20 2.20
N ILE A 134 6.93 -10.51 1.61
CA ILE A 134 5.53 -10.95 1.68
C ILE A 134 5.14 -11.74 0.43
N ARG A 135 4.11 -12.56 0.58
CA ARG A 135 3.46 -13.26 -0.54
C ARG A 135 1.97 -13.01 -0.46
N PRO A 136 1.46 -11.99 -1.15
CA PRO A 136 0.03 -11.73 -1.16
C PRO A 136 -0.74 -12.87 -1.83
N TYR A 137 -2.00 -13.01 -1.47
CA TYR A 137 -2.94 -13.76 -2.29
C TYR A 137 -3.29 -12.92 -3.53
N TYR A 138 -3.40 -13.61 -4.66
CA TYR A 138 -3.76 -12.97 -5.94
C TYR A 138 -5.11 -13.45 -6.43
#